data_e34880d03856633956ba44ef3cb57743
#
_entry.id   e34880d03856633956ba44ef3cb57743
#
_cell.length_a   1.000
_cell.length_b   1.000
_cell.length_c   1.000
_cell.angle_alpha   90.00
_cell.angle_beta   90.00
_cell.angle_gamma   90.00
#
_symmetry.space_group_name_H-M   'P 1'
#
loop_
_entity.id
_entity.type
_entity.pdbx_description
1 polymer ?
#
loop_
_entity_poly.entity_id
_entity_poly.type
_entity_poly.pdbx_seq_one_letter_code
_entity_poly.pdbx_strand_id
1 'polypeptide(L)'
;MQFQLFEAEQAFAGQVEEFIAQHWLDVAEPRRRLSAWLNAAGSESLRQQWYRSVVEVGWSVPHWPIEYGGCDWTRKQLHIWLSACLKYQTPAVLTFATAHVGPLLIEHGNAQQRALLQRMATFEESWCLGWADRRVATDSYGVNTRILRTPREISISGTKTRVIDGMTAAWMMCVTGGEGNEPNENRSSIVLLPLDQKGVKRDPKAALSTGRAMAEIVLNNALAASWATLDVPLDELRRRLTGLAANDLSALADSAALTEQVRQLKDRVAADPNMEFGLLRDCDALAIEASGLLGMEQRAITQGELPLPAVRLRAQTLWGKLSELQIAAFGYYAMPFVDSALADNEGAVDNTRPVGEMDMTMVMRRMLSPAIATELGVDLHDSLAQEVLGLPVQDE
;
A
#
# COMPACT_ATOMS: atom_id res chain seq x y z
N MET A 1 -12.12 16.65 20.87
CA MET A 1 -13.47 16.69 20.26
C MET A 1 -13.78 15.26 19.85
N GLN A 2 -14.60 14.52 20.58
CA GLN A 2 -15.04 13.21 20.16
C GLN A 2 -16.09 13.44 19.06
N PHE A 3 -15.78 13.04 17.83
CA PHE A 3 -16.79 12.96 16.78
C PHE A 3 -17.80 11.88 17.19
N GLN A 4 -19.02 12.28 17.47
CA GLN A 4 -20.12 11.33 17.65
C GLN A 4 -20.47 10.77 16.27
N LEU A 5 -20.19 9.48 16.08
CA LEU A 5 -20.76 8.72 14.98
C LEU A 5 -22.29 8.74 15.14
N PHE A 6 -23.02 8.88 14.05
CA PHE A 6 -24.47 8.68 14.07
C PHE A 6 -24.81 7.24 14.50
N GLU A 7 -25.99 6.98 15.04
CA GLU A 7 -26.38 5.64 15.54
C GLU A 7 -26.12 4.51 14.52
N ALA A 8 -26.40 4.75 13.25
CA ALA A 8 -26.12 3.79 12.17
C ALA A 8 -24.62 3.51 11.97
N GLU A 9 -23.78 4.52 12.11
CA GLU A 9 -22.32 4.38 12.00
C GLU A 9 -21.75 3.66 13.24
N GLN A 10 -22.31 3.88 14.42
CA GLN A 10 -21.93 3.16 15.65
C GLN A 10 -22.33 1.69 15.58
N ALA A 11 -23.52 1.39 15.09
CA ALA A 11 -23.96 0.00 14.89
C ALA A 11 -23.06 -0.72 13.88
N PHE A 12 -22.70 -0.07 12.78
CA PHE A 12 -21.78 -0.63 11.79
C PHE A 12 -20.36 -0.83 12.36
N ALA A 13 -19.85 0.13 13.13
CA ALA A 13 -18.56 -0.01 13.80
C ALA A 13 -18.55 -1.21 14.77
N GLY A 14 -19.67 -1.42 15.51
CA GLY A 14 -19.83 -2.59 16.36
C GLY A 14 -19.78 -3.91 15.57
N GLN A 15 -20.45 -4.00 14.43
CA GLN A 15 -20.40 -5.17 13.54
C GLN A 15 -19.00 -5.45 13.04
N VAL A 16 -18.27 -4.40 12.65
CA VAL A 16 -16.87 -4.52 12.20
C VAL A 16 -15.95 -5.03 13.31
N GLU A 17 -16.09 -4.48 14.53
CA GLU A 17 -15.26 -4.90 15.66
C GLU A 17 -15.58 -6.36 16.07
N GLU A 18 -16.84 -6.76 16.08
CA GLU A 18 -17.25 -8.15 16.33
C GLU A 18 -16.68 -9.10 15.28
N PHE A 19 -16.76 -8.75 14.00
CA PHE A 19 -16.18 -9.56 12.93
C PHE A 19 -14.67 -9.74 13.09
N ILE A 20 -13.93 -8.65 13.37
CA ILE A 20 -12.48 -8.72 13.57
C ILE A 20 -12.16 -9.56 14.84
N ALA A 21 -12.94 -9.43 15.91
CA ALA A 21 -12.74 -10.22 17.10
C ALA A 21 -12.87 -11.72 16.79
N GLN A 22 -13.92 -12.14 16.14
CA GLN A 22 -14.17 -13.54 15.81
C GLN A 22 -13.17 -14.13 14.82
N HIS A 23 -12.78 -13.40 13.79
CA HIS A 23 -12.00 -13.95 12.68
C HIS A 23 -10.52 -13.62 12.73
N TRP A 24 -10.10 -12.68 13.57
CA TRP A 24 -8.70 -12.29 13.68
C TRP A 24 -8.17 -12.35 15.13
N LEU A 25 -8.85 -11.75 16.09
CA LEU A 25 -8.34 -11.65 17.46
C LEU A 25 -8.37 -12.98 18.21
N ASP A 26 -9.44 -13.74 18.05
CA ASP A 26 -9.60 -15.04 18.72
C ASP A 26 -8.71 -16.14 18.12
N VAL A 27 -8.32 -15.97 16.84
CA VAL A 27 -7.50 -16.93 16.11
C VAL A 27 -5.99 -16.65 16.26
N ALA A 28 -5.63 -15.39 16.52
CA ALA A 28 -4.24 -14.96 16.57
C ALA A 28 -3.80 -14.61 17.99
N GLU A 29 -3.03 -15.50 18.64
CA GLU A 29 -2.32 -15.12 19.87
C GLU A 29 -1.43 -13.87 19.62
N PRO A 30 -1.25 -12.98 20.63
CA PRO A 30 -0.49 -11.74 20.49
C PRO A 30 0.91 -11.92 19.89
N ARG A 31 1.57 -13.04 20.18
CA ARG A 31 2.90 -13.37 19.61
C ARG A 31 2.87 -13.71 18.12
N ARG A 32 1.76 -14.27 17.63
CA ARG A 32 1.60 -14.60 16.21
C ARG A 32 1.24 -13.38 15.36
N ARG A 33 0.66 -12.34 15.96
CA ARG A 33 0.37 -11.09 15.25
C ARG A 33 1.63 -10.40 14.74
N LEU A 34 2.70 -10.41 15.56
CA LEU A 34 3.99 -9.84 15.17
C LEU A 34 4.67 -10.69 14.07
N SER A 35 4.62 -12.02 14.20
CA SER A 35 5.20 -12.95 13.22
C SER A 35 4.40 -13.04 11.92
N ALA A 36 3.10 -12.74 11.93
CA ALA A 36 2.26 -12.70 10.72
C ALA A 36 2.70 -11.62 9.73
N TRP A 37 3.39 -10.58 10.20
CA TRP A 37 4.00 -9.55 9.38
C TRP A 37 5.42 -9.90 8.89
N LEU A 38 6.11 -10.81 9.58
CA LEU A 38 7.57 -10.93 9.49
C LEU A 38 8.10 -12.18 8.78
N ASN A 39 7.31 -13.13 8.41
CA ASN A 39 7.69 -14.42 7.81
C ASN A 39 7.44 -15.63 8.71
N ALA A 40 6.64 -16.55 8.25
CA ALA A 40 6.83 -17.99 8.31
C ALA A 40 5.55 -18.73 7.90
N ALA A 41 5.64 -20.00 7.56
CA ALA A 41 4.53 -20.86 7.09
C ALA A 41 3.26 -20.80 7.98
N GLY A 42 3.39 -20.49 9.28
CA GLY A 42 2.25 -20.28 10.19
C GLY A 42 1.51 -18.95 9.96
N SER A 43 2.17 -17.92 9.48
CA SER A 43 1.56 -16.61 9.16
C SER A 43 0.76 -16.66 7.86
N GLU A 44 1.19 -17.46 6.90
CA GLU A 44 0.48 -17.64 5.63
C GLU A 44 -0.89 -18.32 5.85
N SER A 45 -0.98 -19.32 6.70
CA SER A 45 -2.26 -19.99 7.01
C SER A 45 -3.25 -19.06 7.71
N LEU A 46 -2.79 -18.19 8.62
CA LEU A 46 -3.62 -17.18 9.29
C LEU A 46 -4.11 -16.11 8.31
N ARG A 47 -3.22 -15.65 7.44
CA ARG A 47 -3.57 -14.68 6.40
C ARG A 47 -4.60 -15.25 5.43
N GLN A 48 -4.45 -16.50 5.03
CA GLN A 48 -5.42 -17.18 4.17
C GLN A 48 -6.77 -17.38 4.87
N GLN A 49 -6.79 -17.71 6.17
CA GLN A 49 -8.04 -17.78 6.94
C GLN A 49 -8.74 -16.43 6.99
N TRP A 50 -8.00 -15.37 7.29
CA TRP A 50 -8.54 -14.01 7.29
C TRP A 50 -9.14 -13.64 5.91
N TYR A 51 -8.40 -13.89 4.82
CA TYR A 51 -8.91 -13.59 3.48
C TYR A 51 -10.16 -14.41 3.15
N ARG A 52 -10.25 -15.68 3.53
CA ARG A 52 -11.47 -16.46 3.37
C ARG A 52 -12.64 -15.84 4.12
N SER A 53 -12.46 -15.47 5.38
CA SER A 53 -13.52 -14.87 6.19
C SER A 53 -14.05 -13.57 5.57
N VAL A 54 -13.18 -12.68 5.08
CA VAL A 54 -13.63 -11.44 4.44
C VAL A 54 -14.28 -11.67 3.07
N VAL A 55 -13.86 -12.69 2.32
CA VAL A 55 -14.49 -13.09 1.06
C VAL A 55 -15.89 -13.67 1.29
N GLU A 56 -16.06 -14.54 2.29
CA GLU A 56 -17.34 -15.17 2.65
C GLU A 56 -18.45 -14.14 2.96
N VAL A 57 -18.10 -13.01 3.56
CA VAL A 57 -19.07 -11.94 3.89
C VAL A 57 -19.11 -10.83 2.82
N GLY A 58 -18.34 -10.95 1.72
CA GLY A 58 -18.26 -9.94 0.67
C GLY A 58 -17.45 -8.68 1.03
N TRP A 59 -16.66 -8.70 2.13
CA TRP A 59 -15.89 -7.55 2.61
C TRP A 59 -14.47 -7.46 2.05
N SER A 60 -14.15 -8.30 1.07
CA SER A 60 -12.85 -8.27 0.38
C SER A 60 -12.69 -7.04 -0.53
N VAL A 61 -13.77 -6.60 -1.16
CA VAL A 61 -13.83 -5.45 -2.06
C VAL A 61 -15.05 -4.58 -1.76
N PRO A 62 -15.21 -4.11 -0.51
CA PRO A 62 -16.48 -3.54 -0.03
C PRO A 62 -16.89 -2.26 -0.75
N HIS A 63 -15.93 -1.55 -1.35
CA HIS A 63 -16.14 -0.32 -2.11
C HIS A 63 -16.52 -0.55 -3.59
N TRP A 64 -16.50 -1.81 -4.07
CA TRP A 64 -16.95 -2.10 -5.43
C TRP A 64 -18.47 -2.17 -5.49
N PRO A 65 -19.08 -1.94 -6.68
CA PRO A 65 -20.47 -2.21 -6.91
C PRO A 65 -20.85 -3.66 -6.60
N ILE A 66 -22.09 -3.88 -6.14
CA ILE A 66 -22.61 -5.20 -5.79
C ILE A 66 -22.51 -6.19 -6.97
N GLU A 67 -22.74 -5.72 -8.19
CA GLU A 67 -22.65 -6.55 -9.41
C GLU A 67 -21.26 -7.14 -9.67
N TYR A 68 -20.21 -6.55 -9.06
CA TYR A 68 -18.82 -7.03 -9.15
C TYR A 68 -18.34 -7.68 -7.84
N GLY A 69 -19.25 -8.03 -6.94
CA GLY A 69 -18.93 -8.73 -5.69
C GLY A 69 -18.58 -7.81 -4.53
N GLY A 70 -18.79 -6.50 -4.67
CA GLY A 70 -18.64 -5.52 -3.60
C GLY A 70 -19.91 -5.34 -2.77
N CYS A 71 -19.89 -4.34 -1.90
CA CYS A 71 -20.98 -4.01 -0.98
C CYS A 71 -21.53 -2.59 -1.19
N ASP A 72 -21.05 -1.84 -2.17
CA ASP A 72 -21.37 -0.43 -2.38
C ASP A 72 -21.19 0.43 -1.12
N TRP A 73 -20.19 0.11 -0.30
CA TRP A 73 -20.00 0.86 0.93
C TRP A 73 -19.65 2.32 0.67
N THR A 74 -20.28 3.17 1.46
CA THR A 74 -19.94 4.58 1.52
C THR A 74 -18.49 4.78 2.01
N ARG A 75 -17.90 5.93 1.69
CA ARG A 75 -16.55 6.29 2.18
C ARG A 75 -16.47 6.24 3.71
N LYS A 76 -17.53 6.57 4.42
CA LYS A 76 -17.57 6.49 5.88
C LYS A 76 -17.51 5.04 6.38
N GLN A 77 -18.27 4.15 5.79
CA GLN A 77 -18.23 2.72 6.13
C GLN A 77 -16.85 2.12 5.84
N LEU A 78 -16.28 2.47 4.68
CA LEU A 78 -14.95 2.02 4.33
C LEU A 78 -13.88 2.58 5.28
N HIS A 79 -13.99 3.83 5.69
CA HIS A 79 -13.09 4.42 6.69
C HIS A 79 -13.18 3.68 8.04
N ILE A 80 -14.39 3.37 8.52
CA ILE A 80 -14.60 2.60 9.75
C ILE A 80 -13.92 1.23 9.64
N TRP A 81 -14.14 0.52 8.53
CA TRP A 81 -13.53 -0.77 8.25
C TRP A 81 -12.01 -0.72 8.23
N LEU A 82 -11.44 0.17 7.44
CA LEU A 82 -9.99 0.31 7.30
C LEU A 82 -9.33 0.76 8.60
N SER A 83 -9.97 1.68 9.34
CA SER A 83 -9.49 2.12 10.65
C SER A 83 -9.44 0.96 11.64
N ALA A 84 -10.46 0.12 11.67
CA ALA A 84 -10.48 -1.07 12.51
C ALA A 84 -9.42 -2.10 12.08
N CYS A 85 -9.28 -2.36 10.78
CA CYS A 85 -8.25 -3.25 10.24
C CYS A 85 -6.84 -2.79 10.64
N LEU A 86 -6.54 -1.50 10.53
CA LEU A 86 -5.24 -0.94 10.90
C LEU A 86 -5.02 -0.94 12.42
N LYS A 87 -6.06 -0.60 13.20
CA LYS A 87 -6.02 -0.66 14.68
C LYS A 87 -5.67 -2.07 15.18
N TYR A 88 -6.30 -3.09 14.60
CA TYR A 88 -6.11 -4.48 15.00
C TYR A 88 -5.02 -5.20 14.19
N GLN A 89 -4.33 -4.50 13.30
CA GLN A 89 -3.22 -5.02 12.49
C GLN A 89 -3.61 -6.28 11.71
N THR A 90 -4.80 -6.29 11.10
CA THR A 90 -5.22 -7.38 10.21
C THR A 90 -4.41 -7.37 8.91
N PRO A 91 -4.33 -8.48 8.18
CA PRO A 91 -3.81 -8.46 6.82
C PRO A 91 -4.59 -7.46 5.94
N ALA A 92 -3.86 -6.72 5.10
CA ALA A 92 -4.46 -5.69 4.26
C ALA A 92 -5.45 -6.29 3.26
N VAL A 93 -6.69 -5.81 3.30
CA VAL A 93 -7.74 -6.17 2.32
C VAL A 93 -7.66 -5.32 1.06
N LEU A 94 -7.17 -4.09 1.17
CA LEU A 94 -6.88 -3.24 0.01
C LEU A 94 -5.50 -3.59 -0.55
N THR A 95 -5.48 -4.52 -1.49
CA THR A 95 -4.29 -4.86 -2.29
C THR A 95 -4.19 -3.92 -3.49
N PHE A 96 -3.07 -3.95 -4.22
CA PHE A 96 -2.96 -3.21 -5.48
C PHE A 96 -4.06 -3.60 -6.47
N ALA A 97 -4.42 -4.89 -6.53
CA ALA A 97 -5.51 -5.38 -7.36
C ALA A 97 -6.87 -4.78 -6.96
N THR A 98 -7.22 -4.87 -5.69
CA THR A 98 -8.56 -4.48 -5.21
C THR A 98 -8.73 -2.97 -5.08
N ALA A 99 -7.67 -2.24 -4.71
CA ALA A 99 -7.74 -0.80 -4.50
C ALA A 99 -7.59 0.02 -5.80
N HIS A 100 -6.79 -0.45 -6.76
CA HIS A 100 -6.45 0.33 -7.95
C HIS A 100 -6.87 -0.33 -9.25
N VAL A 101 -6.48 -1.59 -9.49
CA VAL A 101 -6.75 -2.25 -10.78
C VAL A 101 -8.25 -2.51 -10.96
N GLY A 102 -8.90 -3.09 -9.95
CA GLY A 102 -10.32 -3.42 -10.01
C GLY A 102 -11.21 -2.22 -10.32
N PRO A 103 -11.13 -1.10 -9.59
CA PRO A 103 -11.88 0.11 -9.91
C PRO A 103 -11.64 0.62 -11.34
N LEU A 104 -10.40 0.56 -11.84
CA LEU A 104 -10.10 0.92 -13.23
C LEU A 104 -10.78 -0.01 -14.23
N LEU A 105 -10.80 -1.33 -13.96
CA LEU A 105 -11.47 -2.30 -14.84
C LEU A 105 -13.00 -2.19 -14.78
N ILE A 106 -13.55 -1.83 -13.65
CA ILE A 106 -15.00 -1.59 -13.49
C ILE A 106 -15.40 -0.39 -14.35
N GLU A 107 -14.62 0.68 -14.32
CA GLU A 107 -14.93 1.94 -14.99
C GLU A 107 -14.62 1.88 -16.50
N HIS A 108 -13.40 1.42 -16.86
CA HIS A 108 -12.88 1.52 -18.23
C HIS A 108 -12.69 0.17 -18.91
N GLY A 109 -12.83 -0.96 -18.19
CA GLY A 109 -12.52 -2.28 -18.72
C GLY A 109 -13.54 -2.78 -19.74
N ASN A 110 -13.06 -3.56 -20.72
CA ASN A 110 -13.90 -4.37 -21.60
C ASN A 110 -14.40 -5.65 -20.89
N ALA A 111 -15.23 -6.43 -21.55
CA ALA A 111 -15.82 -7.64 -20.97
C ALA A 111 -14.75 -8.67 -20.53
N GLN A 112 -13.68 -8.86 -21.30
CA GLN A 112 -12.59 -9.78 -20.98
C GLN A 112 -11.77 -9.30 -19.78
N GLN A 113 -11.55 -8.00 -19.67
CA GLN A 113 -10.86 -7.38 -18.55
C GLN A 113 -11.69 -7.45 -17.27
N ARG A 114 -13.00 -7.19 -17.35
CA ARG A 114 -13.90 -7.30 -16.20
C ARG A 114 -14.05 -8.76 -15.71
N ALA A 115 -13.83 -9.75 -16.54
CA ALA A 115 -13.81 -11.15 -16.11
C ALA A 115 -12.69 -11.47 -15.10
N LEU A 116 -11.66 -10.64 -15.01
CA LEU A 116 -10.58 -10.76 -14.00
C LEU A 116 -11.02 -10.33 -12.59
N LEU A 117 -12.08 -9.53 -12.47
CA LEU A 117 -12.51 -8.94 -11.20
C LEU A 117 -12.83 -10.00 -10.13
N GLN A 118 -13.47 -11.09 -10.50
CA GLN A 118 -13.82 -12.14 -9.55
C GLN A 118 -12.57 -12.72 -8.85
N ARG A 119 -11.51 -13.01 -9.61
CA ARG A 119 -10.27 -13.57 -9.07
C ARG A 119 -9.47 -12.55 -8.23
N MET A 120 -9.64 -11.27 -8.49
CA MET A 120 -9.10 -10.20 -7.63
C MET A 120 -9.87 -10.13 -6.30
N ALA A 121 -11.21 -10.18 -6.36
CA ALA A 121 -12.07 -10.11 -5.18
C ALA A 121 -11.87 -11.29 -4.23
N THR A 122 -11.49 -12.47 -4.74
CA THR A 122 -11.20 -13.69 -3.95
C THR A 122 -9.73 -13.82 -3.53
N PHE A 123 -8.88 -12.83 -3.85
CA PHE A 123 -7.43 -12.87 -3.62
C PHE A 123 -6.71 -14.07 -4.27
N GLU A 124 -7.31 -14.69 -5.29
CA GLU A 124 -6.69 -15.80 -6.02
C GLU A 124 -5.51 -15.34 -6.86
N GLU A 125 -5.54 -14.11 -7.34
CA GLU A 125 -4.50 -13.53 -8.17
C GLU A 125 -3.96 -12.22 -7.58
N SER A 126 -2.66 -12.19 -7.38
CA SER A 126 -1.95 -10.99 -6.97
C SER A 126 -1.48 -10.18 -8.17
N TRP A 127 -1.46 -8.86 -8.00
CA TRP A 127 -1.10 -7.90 -9.04
C TRP A 127 0.01 -6.97 -8.58
N CYS A 128 0.84 -6.57 -9.52
CA CYS A 128 1.87 -5.55 -9.30
C CYS A 128 1.81 -4.45 -10.35
N LEU A 129 2.50 -3.33 -10.07
CA LEU A 129 2.63 -2.19 -10.96
C LEU A 129 4.01 -2.19 -11.61
N GLY A 130 4.07 -2.22 -12.94
CA GLY A 130 5.26 -2.00 -13.74
C GLY A 130 5.27 -0.58 -14.29
N TRP A 131 5.65 0.39 -13.45
CA TRP A 131 5.72 1.81 -13.83
C TRP A 131 7.10 2.19 -14.34
N ALA A 132 8.10 2.16 -13.46
CA ALA A 132 9.43 2.67 -13.74
C ALA A 132 10.24 1.72 -14.62
N ASP A 133 10.88 2.28 -15.64
CA ASP A 133 11.82 1.55 -16.48
C ASP A 133 13.27 1.68 -15.97
N ARG A 134 14.11 0.74 -16.35
CA ARG A 134 15.54 0.83 -16.13
C ARG A 134 16.08 2.01 -16.93
N ARG A 135 16.70 2.99 -16.26
CA ARG A 135 17.33 4.13 -16.94
C ARG A 135 18.46 3.62 -17.83
N VAL A 136 18.38 3.90 -19.11
CA VAL A 136 19.52 3.94 -20.00
C VAL A 136 20.08 5.36 -19.89
N ALA A 137 21.37 5.49 -19.58
CA ALA A 137 22.02 6.79 -19.35
C ALA A 137 21.63 7.82 -20.39
N THR A 138 21.35 9.02 -19.95
CA THR A 138 20.89 10.20 -20.69
C THR A 138 19.39 10.26 -20.94
N ASP A 139 18.79 11.23 -20.31
CA ASP A 139 17.51 11.87 -20.55
C ASP A 139 16.24 11.24 -19.97
N SER A 140 15.60 12.12 -19.22
CA SER A 140 14.16 12.26 -18.97
C SER A 140 13.38 10.98 -18.63
N TYR A 141 12.40 11.15 -17.85
CA TYR A 141 11.34 10.24 -17.37
C TYR A 141 10.63 9.38 -18.44
N GLY A 142 11.34 8.97 -19.51
CA GLY A 142 10.79 8.24 -20.63
C GLY A 142 10.52 6.77 -20.30
N VAL A 143 9.35 6.28 -20.68
CA VAL A 143 9.00 4.85 -20.62
C VAL A 143 9.70 4.15 -21.78
N ASN A 144 10.71 3.33 -21.47
CA ASN A 144 11.53 2.61 -22.47
C ASN A 144 10.97 1.22 -22.84
N THR A 145 9.95 0.75 -22.13
CA THR A 145 9.30 -0.53 -22.44
C THR A 145 8.51 -0.39 -23.74
N ARG A 146 8.83 -1.22 -24.72
CA ARG A 146 8.28 -1.18 -26.08
C ARG A 146 7.20 -2.22 -26.26
N ILE A 147 6.24 -1.90 -27.12
CA ILE A 147 5.19 -2.83 -27.54
C ILE A 147 5.19 -3.02 -29.04
N LEU A 148 4.87 -4.22 -29.47
CA LEU A 148 4.56 -4.57 -30.83
C LEU A 148 3.17 -5.24 -30.86
N ARG A 149 2.23 -4.64 -31.58
CA ARG A 149 0.85 -5.12 -31.65
C ARG A 149 0.63 -5.95 -32.91
N THR A 150 -0.05 -7.05 -32.72
CA THR A 150 -0.64 -7.85 -33.79
C THR A 150 -2.15 -7.97 -33.57
N PRO A 151 -2.94 -8.43 -34.55
CA PRO A 151 -4.38 -8.62 -34.35
C PRO A 151 -4.74 -9.61 -33.24
N ARG A 152 -3.81 -10.46 -32.81
CA ARG A 152 -4.07 -11.54 -31.83
C ARG A 152 -3.42 -11.26 -30.48
N GLU A 153 -2.27 -10.60 -30.45
CA GLU A 153 -1.43 -10.47 -29.25
C GLU A 153 -0.59 -9.19 -29.26
N ILE A 154 -0.11 -8.83 -28.11
CA ILE A 154 0.80 -7.71 -27.87
C ILE A 154 2.10 -8.30 -27.33
N SER A 155 3.21 -8.06 -28.00
CA SER A 155 4.54 -8.42 -27.54
C SER A 155 5.18 -7.25 -26.83
N ILE A 156 5.74 -7.49 -25.64
CA ILE A 156 6.28 -6.44 -24.75
C ILE A 156 7.75 -6.75 -24.46
N SER A 157 8.63 -5.76 -24.67
CA SER A 157 10.07 -5.87 -24.38
C SER A 157 10.58 -4.66 -23.65
N GLY A 158 11.32 -4.90 -22.57
CA GLY A 158 11.87 -3.85 -21.69
C GLY A 158 12.25 -4.37 -20.32
N THR A 159 12.56 -3.47 -19.40
CA THR A 159 12.91 -3.85 -18.03
C THR A 159 12.22 -2.91 -17.05
N LYS A 160 11.31 -3.46 -16.25
CA LYS A 160 10.64 -2.75 -15.16
C LYS A 160 11.45 -2.89 -13.89
N THR A 161 11.71 -1.76 -13.24
CA THR A 161 12.49 -1.70 -11.99
C THR A 161 11.58 -1.37 -10.81
N ARG A 162 12.04 -1.72 -9.61
CA ARG A 162 11.34 -1.41 -8.34
C ARG A 162 9.89 -1.89 -8.30
N VAL A 163 9.62 -3.06 -8.87
CA VAL A 163 8.28 -3.64 -8.89
C VAL A 163 7.99 -4.30 -7.55
N ILE A 164 7.17 -3.64 -6.73
CA ILE A 164 6.73 -4.17 -5.44
C ILE A 164 5.87 -5.40 -5.68
N ASP A 165 6.09 -6.48 -4.91
CA ASP A 165 5.47 -7.80 -5.05
C ASP A 165 5.70 -8.48 -6.41
N GLY A 166 6.60 -7.95 -7.24
CA GLY A 166 6.88 -8.48 -8.57
C GLY A 166 7.39 -9.94 -8.58
N MET A 167 7.93 -10.42 -7.46
CA MET A 167 8.38 -11.83 -7.33
C MET A 167 7.20 -12.81 -7.28
N THR A 168 6.07 -12.41 -6.72
CA THR A 168 4.92 -13.28 -6.44
C THR A 168 3.66 -12.94 -7.23
N ALA A 169 3.61 -11.76 -7.84
CA ALA A 169 2.46 -11.31 -8.60
C ALA A 169 2.16 -12.23 -9.80
N ALA A 170 0.88 -12.57 -9.99
CA ALA A 170 0.42 -13.30 -11.16
C ALA A 170 0.30 -12.38 -12.38
N TRP A 171 -0.09 -11.13 -12.15
CA TRP A 171 -0.32 -10.14 -13.20
C TRP A 171 0.44 -8.84 -12.92
N MET A 172 0.77 -8.14 -13.96
CA MET A 172 1.35 -6.79 -13.91
C MET A 172 0.52 -5.81 -14.72
N MET A 173 0.12 -4.72 -14.11
CA MET A 173 -0.34 -3.54 -14.84
C MET A 173 0.92 -2.82 -15.35
N CYS A 174 1.23 -3.01 -16.62
CA CYS A 174 2.46 -2.56 -17.25
C CYS A 174 2.24 -1.25 -18.00
N VAL A 175 2.90 -0.19 -17.59
CA VAL A 175 2.98 1.05 -18.37
C VAL A 175 4.04 0.89 -19.43
N THR A 176 3.67 1.12 -20.69
CA THR A 176 4.56 0.94 -21.85
C THR A 176 4.69 2.25 -22.62
N GLY A 177 5.82 2.47 -23.25
CA GLY A 177 5.97 3.52 -24.28
C GLY A 177 5.11 3.20 -25.50
N GLY A 178 5.00 4.17 -26.40
CA GLY A 178 4.23 4.01 -27.64
C GLY A 178 4.82 2.96 -28.58
N GLU A 179 4.08 2.66 -29.63
CA GLU A 179 4.56 1.81 -30.73
C GLU A 179 5.71 2.51 -31.48
N GLY A 180 6.80 1.77 -31.70
CA GLY A 180 7.94 2.22 -32.49
C GLY A 180 9.22 2.45 -31.70
N ASN A 181 10.22 3.06 -32.34
CA ASN A 181 11.56 3.21 -31.79
C ASN A 181 11.79 4.52 -31.01
N GLU A 182 10.80 5.43 -30.99
CA GLU A 182 10.93 6.68 -30.27
C GLU A 182 10.06 6.70 -29.02
N PRO A 183 10.62 7.01 -27.85
CA PRO A 183 9.86 7.21 -26.63
C PRO A 183 8.96 8.44 -26.82
N ASN A 184 7.67 8.26 -26.73
CA ASN A 184 6.71 9.36 -26.76
C ASN A 184 5.70 9.15 -25.64
N GLU A 185 5.77 9.98 -24.61
CA GLU A 185 4.86 9.92 -23.46
C GLU A 185 3.39 10.05 -23.86
N ASN A 186 3.09 10.81 -24.91
CA ASN A 186 1.74 10.98 -25.45
C ASN A 186 1.18 9.70 -26.11
N ARG A 187 1.98 8.64 -26.28
CA ARG A 187 1.57 7.34 -26.81
C ARG A 187 1.69 6.20 -25.81
N SER A 188 1.93 6.51 -24.55
CA SER A 188 2.01 5.49 -23.50
C SER A 188 0.72 4.68 -23.42
N SER A 189 0.84 3.40 -23.21
CA SER A 189 -0.27 2.46 -23.07
C SER A 189 -0.15 1.68 -21.78
N ILE A 190 -1.28 1.30 -21.21
CA ILE A 190 -1.36 0.41 -20.07
C ILE A 190 -1.75 -0.97 -20.58
N VAL A 191 -0.92 -1.98 -20.28
CA VAL A 191 -1.17 -3.37 -20.70
C VAL A 191 -1.25 -4.26 -19.48
N LEU A 192 -2.30 -5.08 -19.41
CA LEU A 192 -2.45 -6.11 -18.38
C LEU A 192 -1.67 -7.35 -18.82
N LEU A 193 -0.53 -7.60 -18.17
CA LEU A 193 0.42 -8.63 -18.58
C LEU A 193 0.43 -9.77 -17.56
N PRO A 194 0.11 -11.03 -17.95
CA PRO A 194 0.34 -12.19 -17.11
C PRO A 194 1.85 -12.41 -16.96
N LEU A 195 2.32 -12.69 -15.75
CA LEU A 195 3.75 -12.81 -15.47
C LEU A 195 4.27 -14.24 -15.48
N ASP A 196 3.39 -15.24 -15.41
CA ASP A 196 3.79 -16.65 -15.48
C ASP A 196 3.83 -17.14 -16.94
N GLN A 197 4.88 -16.75 -17.64
CA GLN A 197 5.08 -17.08 -19.05
C GLN A 197 6.54 -17.04 -19.48
N LYS A 198 6.83 -17.62 -20.64
CA LYS A 198 8.13 -17.45 -21.30
C LYS A 198 8.34 -15.98 -21.68
N GLY A 199 9.60 -15.51 -21.55
CA GLY A 199 9.94 -14.13 -21.86
C GLY A 199 9.82 -13.18 -20.64
N VAL A 200 9.36 -13.65 -19.49
CA VAL A 200 9.38 -12.91 -18.24
C VAL A 200 10.42 -13.49 -17.31
N LYS A 201 11.40 -12.65 -16.90
CA LYS A 201 12.39 -13.00 -15.88
C LYS A 201 12.23 -12.06 -14.71
N ARG A 202 12.19 -12.59 -13.49
CA ARG A 202 12.06 -11.86 -12.24
C ARG A 202 13.35 -11.96 -11.47
N ASP A 203 14.00 -10.83 -11.22
CA ASP A 203 15.21 -10.74 -10.41
C ASP A 203 14.90 -10.06 -9.08
N PRO A 204 15.11 -10.72 -7.92
CA PRO A 204 14.83 -10.13 -6.63
C PRO A 204 15.73 -8.91 -6.38
N LYS A 205 15.18 -7.88 -5.78
CA LYS A 205 15.88 -6.68 -5.35
C LYS A 205 15.62 -6.42 -3.87
N ALA A 206 16.65 -6.01 -3.17
CA ALA A 206 16.51 -5.60 -1.78
C ALA A 206 15.66 -4.33 -1.69
N ALA A 207 14.60 -4.40 -0.88
CA ALA A 207 13.76 -3.25 -0.58
C ALA A 207 14.01 -2.81 0.87
N LEU A 208 14.85 -1.81 1.07
CA LEU A 208 15.12 -1.28 2.40
C LEU A 208 13.88 -0.64 3.02
N SER A 209 13.04 -0.01 2.21
CA SER A 209 11.99 0.87 2.69
C SER A 209 10.63 0.20 2.90
N THR A 210 10.25 -0.79 2.11
CA THR A 210 8.86 -1.30 2.14
C THR A 210 8.67 -2.55 3.00
N GLY A 211 9.73 -3.30 3.25
CA GLY A 211 9.61 -4.65 3.83
C GLY A 211 8.93 -5.66 2.92
N ARG A 212 8.49 -5.25 1.73
CA ARG A 212 7.86 -6.11 0.72
C ARG A 212 8.90 -6.53 -0.30
N ALA A 213 8.76 -7.73 -0.84
CA ALA A 213 9.65 -8.22 -1.87
C ALA A 213 9.55 -7.31 -3.11
N MET A 214 10.68 -6.80 -3.57
CA MET A 214 10.78 -6.05 -4.82
C MET A 214 11.46 -6.89 -5.89
N ALA A 215 11.12 -6.61 -7.14
CA ALA A 215 11.73 -7.25 -8.29
C ALA A 215 12.14 -6.23 -9.35
N GLU A 216 13.15 -6.60 -10.10
CA GLU A 216 13.34 -6.13 -11.46
C GLU A 216 12.74 -7.16 -12.40
N ILE A 217 11.86 -6.75 -13.30
CA ILE A 217 11.17 -7.65 -14.24
C ILE A 217 11.67 -7.36 -15.66
N VAL A 218 12.40 -8.32 -16.21
CA VAL A 218 12.90 -8.26 -17.58
C VAL A 218 11.88 -8.92 -18.51
N LEU A 219 11.43 -8.17 -19.49
CA LEU A 219 10.48 -8.59 -20.52
C LEU A 219 11.21 -8.77 -21.84
N ASN A 220 11.19 -9.98 -22.36
CA ASN A 220 11.77 -10.32 -23.65
C ASN A 220 10.71 -10.96 -24.52
N ASN A 221 10.03 -10.13 -25.32
CA ASN A 221 8.85 -10.53 -26.10
C ASN A 221 7.80 -11.24 -25.23
N ALA A 222 7.54 -10.71 -24.03
CA ALA A 222 6.46 -11.20 -23.19
C ALA A 222 5.10 -10.90 -23.84
N LEU A 223 4.18 -11.84 -23.80
CA LEU A 223 2.94 -11.79 -24.56
C LEU A 223 1.75 -11.41 -23.69
N ALA A 224 0.96 -10.48 -24.17
CA ALA A 224 -0.37 -10.18 -23.66
C ALA A 224 -1.41 -10.36 -24.76
N ALA A 225 -2.63 -10.68 -24.37
CA ALA A 225 -3.73 -10.80 -25.34
C ALA A 225 -4.04 -9.42 -25.98
N SER A 226 -4.56 -9.39 -27.18
CA SER A 226 -4.90 -8.13 -27.88
C SER A 226 -5.92 -7.28 -27.12
N TRP A 227 -6.79 -7.91 -26.31
CA TRP A 227 -7.75 -7.21 -25.46
C TRP A 227 -7.15 -6.61 -24.16
N ALA A 228 -5.89 -6.92 -23.85
CA ALA A 228 -5.27 -6.59 -22.56
C ALA A 228 -4.85 -5.11 -22.44
N THR A 229 -5.00 -4.30 -23.49
CA THR A 229 -4.76 -2.85 -23.37
C THR A 229 -5.91 -2.19 -22.62
N LEU A 230 -5.57 -1.42 -21.59
CA LEU A 230 -6.51 -0.59 -20.86
C LEU A 230 -6.43 0.84 -21.40
N ASP A 231 -7.57 1.36 -21.84
CA ASP A 231 -7.67 2.70 -22.43
C ASP A 231 -7.94 3.72 -21.33
N VAL A 232 -6.89 4.08 -20.62
CA VAL A 232 -6.91 5.11 -19.56
C VAL A 232 -5.74 6.06 -19.81
N PRO A 233 -5.97 7.38 -19.79
CA PRO A 233 -4.90 8.35 -19.89
C PRO A 233 -3.86 8.15 -18.79
N LEU A 234 -2.58 8.25 -19.13
CA LEU A 234 -1.49 8.01 -18.17
C LEU A 234 -1.55 9.00 -16.99
N ASP A 235 -1.94 10.24 -17.23
CA ASP A 235 -2.09 11.26 -16.18
C ASP A 235 -3.23 10.89 -15.21
N GLU A 236 -4.33 10.35 -15.72
CA GLU A 236 -5.40 9.85 -14.86
C GLU A 236 -4.92 8.68 -14.00
N LEU A 237 -4.21 7.72 -14.60
CA LEU A 237 -3.60 6.62 -13.84
C LEU A 237 -2.65 7.15 -12.77
N ARG A 238 -1.77 8.10 -13.13
CA ARG A 238 -0.84 8.73 -12.19
C ARG A 238 -1.58 9.36 -11.01
N ARG A 239 -2.60 10.17 -11.29
CA ARG A 239 -3.43 10.81 -10.25
C ARG A 239 -4.11 9.79 -9.33
N ARG A 240 -4.62 8.67 -9.86
CA ARG A 240 -5.22 7.59 -9.06
C ARG A 240 -4.20 6.89 -8.18
N LEU A 241 -3.01 6.60 -8.69
CA LEU A 241 -1.97 5.89 -7.95
C LEU A 241 -1.27 6.77 -6.89
N THR A 242 -1.28 8.07 -7.05
CA THR A 242 -0.67 9.02 -6.12
C THR A 242 -1.63 9.53 -5.04
N GLY A 243 -2.89 9.10 -5.09
CA GLY A 243 -3.90 9.56 -4.16
C GLY A 243 -4.44 10.95 -4.47
N LEU A 244 -4.13 11.48 -5.64
CA LEU A 244 -4.69 12.72 -6.15
C LEU A 244 -6.13 12.53 -6.66
N ALA A 245 -6.50 11.30 -6.99
CA ALA A 245 -7.87 10.99 -7.34
C ALA A 245 -8.74 10.92 -6.06
N ALA A 246 -9.93 11.47 -6.15
CA ALA A 246 -10.91 11.46 -5.06
C ALA A 246 -11.27 10.07 -4.53
N ASN A 247 -10.83 9.01 -5.18
CA ASN A 247 -11.13 7.61 -4.89
C ASN A 247 -9.96 6.84 -4.26
N ASP A 248 -8.85 7.48 -3.93
CA ASP A 248 -7.79 6.78 -3.20
C ASP A 248 -8.16 6.65 -1.71
N LEU A 249 -8.48 5.43 -1.35
CA LEU A 249 -9.00 5.08 -0.03
C LEU A 249 -7.90 4.65 0.94
N SER A 250 -6.69 4.41 0.43
CA SER A 250 -5.58 3.90 1.25
C SER A 250 -5.02 4.91 2.24
N ALA A 251 -5.24 6.20 2.00
CA ALA A 251 -4.77 7.29 2.86
C ALA A 251 -5.78 7.71 3.95
N LEU A 252 -6.96 7.08 4.00
CA LEU A 252 -8.08 7.57 4.82
C LEU A 252 -8.16 6.96 6.22
N ALA A 253 -7.20 6.16 6.64
CA ALA A 253 -7.26 5.49 7.93
C ALA A 253 -5.92 5.45 8.67
N ASP A 254 -4.93 6.22 8.23
CA ASP A 254 -3.61 6.30 8.86
C ASP A 254 -3.68 6.78 10.32
N SER A 255 -4.63 7.66 10.64
CA SER A 255 -4.81 8.19 12.00
C SER A 255 -5.10 7.10 13.03
N ALA A 256 -5.88 6.08 12.68
CA ALA A 256 -6.21 4.98 13.59
C ALA A 256 -4.98 4.14 13.92
N ALA A 257 -4.20 3.75 12.90
CA ALA A 257 -2.95 3.02 13.10
C ALA A 257 -1.93 3.85 13.89
N LEU A 258 -1.79 5.12 13.55
CA LEU A 258 -0.88 6.03 14.23
C LEU A 258 -1.23 6.18 15.72
N THR A 259 -2.51 6.41 16.03
CA THR A 259 -2.99 6.55 17.41
C THR A 259 -2.69 5.29 18.22
N GLU A 260 -2.94 4.11 17.68
CA GLU A 260 -2.67 2.85 18.37
C GLU A 260 -1.17 2.64 18.60
N GLN A 261 -0.33 2.94 17.61
CA GLN A 261 1.12 2.82 17.73
C GLN A 261 1.71 3.82 18.74
N VAL A 262 1.20 5.04 18.77
CA VAL A 262 1.59 6.05 19.77
C VAL A 262 1.18 5.61 21.18
N ARG A 263 -0.03 5.05 21.34
CA ARG A 263 -0.50 4.49 22.61
C ARG A 263 0.42 3.37 23.10
N GLN A 264 0.76 2.41 22.24
CA GLN A 264 1.65 1.31 22.58
C GLN A 264 3.04 1.80 22.97
N LEU A 265 3.58 2.77 22.23
CA LEU A 265 4.87 3.39 22.56
C LEU A 265 4.81 4.09 23.94
N LYS A 266 3.76 4.87 24.19
CA LYS A 266 3.56 5.57 25.46
C LYS A 266 3.46 4.61 26.64
N ASP A 267 2.68 3.54 26.51
CA ASP A 267 2.53 2.51 27.55
C ASP A 267 3.88 1.86 27.87
N ARG A 268 4.70 1.61 26.86
CA ARG A 268 6.05 1.07 27.03
C ARG A 268 7.00 2.06 27.73
N VAL A 269 7.02 3.31 27.27
CA VAL A 269 7.86 4.36 27.87
C VAL A 269 7.48 4.59 29.31
N ALA A 270 6.19 4.58 29.64
CA ALA A 270 5.70 4.74 31.00
C ALA A 270 6.04 3.56 31.92
N ALA A 271 6.23 2.36 31.37
CA ALA A 271 6.58 1.17 32.13
C ALA A 271 8.08 1.07 32.46
N ASP A 272 8.95 1.84 31.79
CA ASP A 272 10.39 1.83 32.02
C ASP A 272 10.81 2.95 32.98
N PRO A 273 11.23 2.63 34.23
CA PRO A 273 11.61 3.64 35.21
C PRO A 273 12.86 4.45 34.84
N ASN A 274 13.65 4.01 33.88
CA ASN A 274 14.87 4.68 33.43
C ASN A 274 14.63 5.59 32.21
N MET A 275 13.40 5.62 31.68
CA MET A 275 13.08 6.47 30.53
C MET A 275 13.03 7.95 30.88
N GLU A 276 13.50 8.77 29.93
CA GLU A 276 13.46 10.20 30.06
C GLU A 276 12.01 10.72 30.06
N PHE A 277 11.67 11.58 31.02
CA PHE A 277 10.35 12.23 31.11
C PHE A 277 10.01 13.02 29.85
N GLY A 278 11.01 13.55 29.13
CA GLY A 278 10.84 14.25 27.87
C GLY A 278 10.15 13.39 26.79
N LEU A 279 10.47 12.11 26.74
CA LEU A 279 9.91 11.19 25.74
C LEU A 279 8.41 10.95 25.92
N LEU A 280 7.91 10.89 27.16
CA LEU A 280 6.46 10.81 27.43
C LEU A 280 5.72 12.04 26.93
N ARG A 281 6.28 13.23 27.18
CA ARG A 281 5.72 14.50 26.69
C ARG A 281 5.67 14.52 25.16
N ASP A 282 6.72 14.02 24.50
CA ASP A 282 6.78 14.00 23.04
C ASP A 282 5.80 12.98 22.45
N CYS A 283 5.57 11.84 23.12
CA CYS A 283 4.47 10.91 22.80
C CYS A 283 3.09 11.59 22.94
N ASP A 284 2.87 12.36 24.00
CA ASP A 284 1.60 13.10 24.18
C ASP A 284 1.38 14.15 23.08
N ALA A 285 2.44 14.88 22.71
CA ALA A 285 2.38 15.84 21.62
C ALA A 285 2.02 15.14 20.30
N LEU A 286 2.64 13.99 19.99
CA LEU A 286 2.34 13.23 18.82
C LEU A 286 0.90 12.66 18.83
N ALA A 287 0.39 12.24 20.00
CA ALA A 287 -1.00 11.80 20.14
C ALA A 287 -2.01 12.92 19.80
N ILE A 288 -1.72 14.15 20.18
CA ILE A 288 -2.54 15.32 19.81
C ILE A 288 -2.51 15.56 18.31
N GLU A 289 -1.31 15.48 17.70
CA GLU A 289 -1.16 15.62 16.24
C GLU A 289 -1.88 14.52 15.48
N ALA A 290 -1.85 13.27 15.96
CA ALA A 290 -2.59 12.14 15.38
C ALA A 290 -4.12 12.35 15.46
N SER A 291 -4.61 12.94 16.55
CA SER A 291 -6.02 13.35 16.64
C SER A 291 -6.39 14.44 15.64
N GLY A 292 -5.45 15.33 15.34
CA GLY A 292 -5.61 16.33 14.26
C GLY A 292 -5.71 15.66 12.87
N LEU A 293 -4.90 14.64 12.61
CA LEU A 293 -4.97 13.86 11.36
C LEU A 293 -6.34 13.19 11.20
N LEU A 294 -6.89 12.59 12.27
CA LEU A 294 -8.25 12.03 12.24
C LEU A 294 -9.29 13.08 11.81
N GLY A 295 -9.19 14.30 12.33
CA GLY A 295 -10.06 15.41 11.91
C GLY A 295 -9.91 15.75 10.42
N MET A 296 -8.70 15.70 9.88
CA MET A 296 -8.44 15.90 8.44
C MET A 296 -9.05 14.77 7.60
N GLU A 297 -8.86 13.51 7.97
CA GLU A 297 -9.44 12.35 7.30
C GLU A 297 -10.98 12.45 7.27
N GLN A 298 -11.61 12.75 8.40
CA GLN A 298 -13.05 12.86 8.48
C GLN A 298 -13.60 14.00 7.62
N ARG A 299 -12.91 15.13 7.54
CA ARG A 299 -13.29 16.23 6.64
C ARG A 299 -13.18 15.82 5.17
N ALA A 300 -12.11 15.14 4.81
CA ALA A 300 -11.92 14.62 3.45
C ALA A 300 -13.03 13.63 3.04
N ILE A 301 -13.47 12.78 4.00
CA ILE A 301 -14.52 11.79 3.77
C ILE A 301 -15.91 12.42 3.68
N THR A 302 -16.23 13.38 4.57
CA THR A 302 -17.59 13.92 4.72
C THR A 302 -17.87 15.07 3.80
N GLN A 303 -16.92 15.95 3.59
CA GLN A 303 -17.10 17.21 2.88
C GLN A 303 -16.45 17.22 1.49
N GLY A 304 -15.49 16.32 1.25
CA GLY A 304 -14.71 16.31 0.01
C GLY A 304 -13.84 17.56 -0.20
N GLU A 305 -13.75 18.42 0.83
CA GLU A 305 -13.10 19.72 0.75
C GLU A 305 -11.58 19.67 0.99
N LEU A 306 -11.10 18.61 1.63
CA LEU A 306 -9.66 18.47 1.89
C LEU A 306 -9.04 17.57 0.81
N PRO A 307 -8.02 18.07 0.13
CA PRO A 307 -7.28 17.25 -0.84
C PRO A 307 -6.59 16.09 -0.11
N LEU A 308 -6.83 14.88 -0.60
CA LEU A 308 -6.20 13.66 -0.08
C LEU A 308 -4.65 13.73 -0.01
N PRO A 309 -3.95 14.39 -0.94
CA PRO A 309 -2.51 14.60 -0.84
C PRO A 309 -2.09 15.31 0.44
N ALA A 310 -2.87 16.28 0.94
CA ALA A 310 -2.57 16.97 2.19
C ALA A 310 -2.70 16.03 3.40
N VAL A 311 -3.71 15.16 3.41
CA VAL A 311 -3.89 14.13 4.44
C VAL A 311 -2.71 13.16 4.43
N ARG A 312 -2.32 12.67 3.25
CA ARG A 312 -1.16 11.78 3.08
C ARG A 312 0.15 12.41 3.53
N LEU A 313 0.42 13.62 3.10
CA LEU A 313 1.64 14.33 3.48
C LEU A 313 1.72 14.51 4.99
N ARG A 314 0.58 14.85 5.61
CA ARG A 314 0.51 14.95 7.07
C ARG A 314 0.74 13.60 7.74
N ALA A 315 0.10 12.53 7.26
CA ALA A 315 0.31 11.17 7.76
C ALA A 315 1.78 10.75 7.66
N GLN A 316 2.44 10.95 6.53
CA GLN A 316 3.86 10.64 6.34
C GLN A 316 4.75 11.38 7.36
N THR A 317 4.48 12.67 7.58
CA THR A 317 5.20 13.48 8.57
C THR A 317 5.07 12.90 9.98
N LEU A 318 3.85 12.47 10.36
CA LEU A 318 3.61 11.92 11.69
C LEU A 318 4.20 10.52 11.86
N TRP A 319 4.17 9.69 10.81
CA TRP A 319 4.85 8.40 10.80
C TRP A 319 6.36 8.54 10.97
N GLY A 320 6.97 9.56 10.36
CA GLY A 320 8.38 9.92 10.56
C GLY A 320 8.67 10.25 12.03
N LYS A 321 7.89 11.16 12.62
CA LYS A 321 8.02 11.52 14.04
C LYS A 321 7.86 10.32 14.98
N LEU A 322 6.86 9.46 14.72
CA LEU A 322 6.68 8.24 15.51
C LEU A 322 7.91 7.35 15.43
N SER A 323 8.46 7.17 14.23
CA SER A 323 9.66 6.34 14.02
C SER A 323 10.86 6.88 14.78
N GLU A 324 11.07 8.20 14.81
CA GLU A 324 12.12 8.86 15.60
C GLU A 324 11.94 8.61 17.10
N LEU A 325 10.71 8.76 17.62
CA LEU A 325 10.39 8.48 19.02
C LEU A 325 10.56 7.01 19.38
N GLN A 326 10.21 6.11 18.48
CA GLN A 326 10.42 4.68 18.66
C GLN A 326 11.92 4.34 18.75
N ILE A 327 12.75 4.91 17.89
CA ILE A 327 14.20 4.73 17.95
C ILE A 327 14.76 5.29 19.25
N ALA A 328 14.32 6.47 19.68
CA ALA A 328 14.74 7.06 20.94
C ALA A 328 14.35 6.19 22.16
N ALA A 329 13.14 5.61 22.15
CA ALA A 329 12.64 4.73 23.21
C ALA A 329 13.38 3.38 23.28
N PHE A 330 13.81 2.85 22.14
CA PHE A 330 14.54 1.58 22.10
C PHE A 330 16.05 1.74 22.29
N GLY A 331 16.59 2.95 22.07
CA GLY A 331 18.00 3.26 22.27
C GLY A 331 18.93 2.30 21.55
N TYR A 332 19.86 1.67 22.30
CA TYR A 332 20.81 0.72 21.76
C TYR A 332 20.15 -0.48 21.06
N TYR A 333 19.00 -0.95 21.54
CA TYR A 333 18.27 -2.06 20.95
C TYR A 333 17.62 -1.73 19.59
N ALA A 334 17.61 -0.48 19.18
CA ALA A 334 17.20 -0.05 17.84
C ALA A 334 18.24 -0.31 16.76
N MET A 335 19.49 -0.58 17.14
CA MET A 335 20.62 -0.67 16.22
C MET A 335 20.67 -1.95 15.34
N PRO A 336 20.24 -3.14 15.79
CA PRO A 336 20.34 -4.34 14.96
C PRO A 336 19.33 -4.32 13.81
N PHE A 337 19.84 -4.24 12.58
CA PHE A 337 19.05 -4.50 11.39
C PHE A 337 19.05 -6.01 11.12
N VAL A 338 17.95 -6.68 11.38
CA VAL A 338 17.81 -8.11 11.10
C VAL A 338 17.09 -8.26 9.76
N ASP A 339 17.84 -8.59 8.73
CA ASP A 339 17.28 -9.10 7.48
C ASP A 339 16.98 -10.59 7.66
N SER A 340 15.76 -11.02 7.38
CA SER A 340 15.37 -12.43 7.45
C SER A 340 16.21 -13.33 6.53
N ALA A 341 16.76 -12.75 5.44
CA ALA A 341 17.70 -13.46 4.56
C ALA A 341 19.09 -13.68 5.18
N LEU A 342 19.49 -12.86 6.16
CA LEU A 342 20.75 -13.00 6.89
C LEU A 342 20.61 -13.92 8.11
N ALA A 343 19.40 -14.10 8.63
CA ALA A 343 19.14 -14.96 9.79
C ALA A 343 19.48 -16.45 9.56
N ASP A 344 19.46 -16.89 8.32
CA ASP A 344 19.81 -18.27 7.95
C ASP A 344 21.34 -18.53 7.93
N ASN A 345 22.17 -17.49 7.99
CA ASN A 345 23.62 -17.61 7.74
C ASN A 345 24.51 -17.35 8.97
N GLU A 346 24.01 -16.78 10.06
CA GLU A 346 24.85 -16.33 11.18
C GLU A 346 24.56 -16.97 12.55
N GLY A 347 23.93 -18.13 12.59
CA GLY A 347 23.63 -18.80 13.87
C GLY A 347 22.48 -18.09 14.64
N ALA A 348 22.11 -18.65 15.78
CA ALA A 348 21.00 -18.17 16.58
C ALA A 348 21.20 -16.68 16.93
N VAL A 349 20.40 -15.81 16.32
CA VAL A 349 20.21 -14.42 16.77
C VAL A 349 19.80 -14.51 18.24
N ASP A 350 20.54 -13.86 19.09
CA ASP A 350 20.37 -13.88 20.53
C ASP A 350 18.90 -13.69 20.90
N ASN A 351 18.28 -14.74 21.41
CA ASN A 351 16.89 -14.76 21.85
C ASN A 351 16.64 -13.92 23.11
N THR A 352 17.60 -13.11 23.52
CA THR A 352 17.48 -12.18 24.65
C THR A 352 16.63 -10.94 24.36
N ARG A 353 16.03 -10.84 23.15
CA ARG A 353 15.06 -9.78 22.86
C ARG A 353 13.86 -9.89 23.79
N PRO A 354 13.52 -8.83 24.55
CA PRO A 354 12.33 -8.84 25.37
C PRO A 354 11.10 -9.17 24.54
N VAL A 355 10.30 -10.09 25.06
CA VAL A 355 9.05 -10.53 24.40
C VAL A 355 8.11 -9.34 24.28
N GLY A 356 7.70 -9.00 23.07
CA GLY A 356 6.80 -7.86 22.78
C GLY A 356 7.50 -6.65 22.16
N GLU A 357 8.76 -6.77 21.76
CA GLU A 357 9.46 -5.67 21.08
C GLU A 357 8.93 -5.43 19.67
N MET A 358 8.79 -4.16 19.37
CA MET A 358 8.48 -3.67 18.04
C MET A 358 9.64 -4.03 17.11
N ASP A 359 9.33 -4.50 15.91
CA ASP A 359 10.35 -4.77 14.92
C ASP A 359 10.99 -3.45 14.44
N MET A 360 12.19 -3.19 14.92
CA MET A 360 12.94 -1.98 14.55
C MET A 360 13.26 -1.91 13.06
N THR A 361 13.31 -3.05 12.38
CA THR A 361 13.43 -3.09 10.93
C THR A 361 12.21 -2.43 10.27
N MET A 362 11.02 -2.66 10.80
CA MET A 362 9.78 -1.99 10.35
C MET A 362 9.81 -0.49 10.62
N VAL A 363 10.34 -0.07 11.78
CA VAL A 363 10.49 1.35 12.12
C VAL A 363 11.44 2.04 11.13
N MET A 364 12.62 1.47 10.90
CA MET A 364 13.58 2.01 9.95
C MET A 364 13.03 2.01 8.52
N ARG A 365 12.31 0.98 8.12
CA ARG A 365 11.64 0.92 6.82
C ARG A 365 10.61 2.04 6.66
N ARG A 366 9.85 2.35 7.71
CA ARG A 366 8.90 3.47 7.69
C ARG A 366 9.60 4.83 7.57
N MET A 367 10.72 5.03 8.25
CA MET A 367 11.52 6.26 8.12
C MET A 367 12.02 6.49 6.70
N LEU A 368 12.32 5.41 5.98
CA LEU A 368 12.75 5.45 4.58
C LEU A 368 11.57 5.49 3.60
N SER A 369 10.34 5.26 4.07
CA SER A 369 9.13 5.18 3.26
C SER A 369 8.79 6.46 2.47
N PRO A 370 9.04 7.69 2.96
CA PRO A 370 8.81 8.90 2.17
C PRO A 370 9.53 8.91 0.81
N ALA A 371 10.65 8.21 0.72
CA ALA A 371 11.38 8.06 -0.53
C ALA A 371 10.65 7.25 -1.62
N ILE A 372 9.60 6.48 -1.25
CA ILE A 372 8.86 5.61 -2.18
C ILE A 372 7.80 6.38 -2.96
N ALA A 373 7.23 7.44 -2.41
CA ALA A 373 6.29 8.29 -3.15
C ALA A 373 6.95 8.86 -4.41
N THR A 374 8.27 9.06 -4.37
CA THR A 374 9.07 9.47 -5.52
C THR A 374 9.28 8.35 -6.56
N GLU A 375 8.92 7.10 -6.26
CA GLU A 375 9.04 6.00 -7.23
C GLU A 375 8.11 6.16 -8.43
N LEU A 376 6.97 6.81 -8.22
CA LEU A 376 6.04 7.18 -9.28
C LEU A 376 6.42 8.51 -9.97
N GLY A 377 7.54 9.14 -9.55
CA GLY A 377 7.97 10.42 -10.08
C GLY A 377 7.04 11.58 -9.73
N VAL A 378 6.24 11.44 -8.65
CA VAL A 378 5.32 12.48 -8.20
C VAL A 378 5.73 12.94 -6.83
N ASP A 379 6.07 14.21 -6.70
CA ASP A 379 6.20 14.87 -5.40
C ASP A 379 4.80 15.31 -4.93
N LEU A 380 4.41 14.84 -3.73
CA LEU A 380 3.14 15.24 -3.14
C LEU A 380 3.07 16.74 -2.84
N HIS A 381 4.20 17.40 -2.59
CA HIS A 381 4.26 18.85 -2.39
C HIS A 381 4.00 19.58 -3.70
N ASP A 382 4.61 19.13 -4.81
CA ASP A 382 4.39 19.71 -6.13
C ASP A 382 2.95 19.51 -6.57
N SER A 383 2.40 18.32 -6.33
CA SER A 383 1.00 18.03 -6.63
C SER A 383 0.04 18.94 -5.85
N LEU A 384 0.31 19.16 -4.55
CA LEU A 384 -0.46 20.09 -3.72
C LEU A 384 -0.31 21.54 -4.20
N ALA A 385 0.92 21.94 -4.54
CA ALA A 385 1.20 23.27 -5.05
C ALA A 385 0.41 23.57 -6.33
N GLN A 386 0.37 22.62 -7.25
CA GLN A 386 -0.32 22.75 -8.52
C GLN A 386 -1.84 22.65 -8.38
N GLU A 387 -2.35 21.59 -7.76
CA GLU A 387 -3.78 21.28 -7.77
C GLU A 387 -4.57 22.09 -6.74
N VAL A 388 -3.95 22.45 -5.62
CA VAL A 388 -4.63 23.16 -4.53
C VAL A 388 -4.31 24.65 -4.52
N LEU A 389 -3.03 25.01 -4.74
CA LEU A 389 -2.60 26.39 -4.70
C LEU A 389 -2.55 27.04 -6.08
N GLY A 390 -2.72 26.28 -7.18
CA GLY A 390 -2.66 26.79 -8.54
C GLY A 390 -1.30 27.35 -8.94
N LEU A 391 -0.22 26.87 -8.30
CA LEU A 391 1.14 27.33 -8.60
C LEU A 391 1.63 26.70 -9.91
N PRO A 392 2.40 27.45 -10.74
CA PRO A 392 2.93 26.91 -11.97
C PRO A 392 3.97 25.81 -11.69
N VAL A 393 4.00 24.80 -12.55
CA VAL A 393 5.09 23.81 -12.58
C VAL A 393 6.36 24.53 -12.98
N GLN A 394 7.44 24.40 -12.22
CA GLN A 394 8.77 24.73 -12.72
C GLN A 394 9.23 23.55 -13.57
N ASP A 395 9.21 23.72 -14.89
CA ASP A 395 9.92 22.81 -15.80
C ASP A 395 11.42 22.94 -15.50
N GLU A 396 12.00 21.94 -14.81
CA GLU A 396 13.45 21.78 -14.67
C GLU A 396 14.08 21.17 -15.92
#